data_6204c31fa49077be7decd38bd30e64aa
#
_entry.id   6204c31fa49077be7decd38bd30e64aa
#
_cell.length_a   1.000
_cell.length_b   1.000
_cell.length_c   1.000
_cell.angle_alpha   90.00
_cell.angle_beta   90.00
_cell.angle_gamma   90.00
#
_symmetry.space_group_name_H-M   'P 1'
#
loop_
_entity.id
_entity.type
_entity.pdbx_description
1 polymer ?
#
loop_
_entity_poly.entity_id
_entity_poly.type
_entity_poly.pdbx_seq_one_letter_code
_entity_poly.pdbx_strand_id
1 'polypeptide(L)'
;GTLYTAQAAIKCNVETFVLVSTDKAVRPTNIMGTTKRMAELVLHGLSEVQNTTRFTVLRFGNVLGSSGSVVPLFRKQIKAGGPITLTHQDITRYFMTIPEAAQLVIQAGAMGTGGDVFVLDMGNPVKIIDLAYKMTHLMGLTIKDETNITILPLCFVFHEMSLPNINCFNNELKTTEPP
;
A
#
# COMPACT_ATOMS: atom_id res chain seq x y z
N GLY A 1 -8.71 -12.31 -10.21
CA GLY A 1 -8.06 -11.31 -11.08
C GLY A 1 -6.78 -11.85 -11.68
N THR A 2 -5.65 -11.82 -10.94
CA THR A 2 -4.28 -12.05 -11.49
C THR A 2 -4.14 -13.34 -12.30
N LEU A 3 -4.62 -14.49 -11.81
CA LEU A 3 -4.51 -15.77 -12.54
C LEU A 3 -5.18 -15.69 -13.91
N TYR A 4 -6.42 -15.23 -13.97
CA TYR A 4 -7.15 -15.19 -15.25
C TYR A 4 -6.55 -14.19 -16.24
N THR A 5 -6.05 -13.03 -15.75
CA THR A 5 -5.38 -12.05 -16.59
C THR A 5 -4.06 -12.60 -17.13
N ALA A 6 -3.28 -13.28 -16.30
CA ALA A 6 -2.03 -13.92 -16.72
C ALA A 6 -2.27 -15.05 -17.74
N GLN A 7 -3.29 -15.88 -17.53
CA GLN A 7 -3.69 -16.93 -18.49
C GLN A 7 -4.16 -16.34 -19.83
N ALA A 8 -4.88 -15.20 -19.80
CA ALA A 8 -5.26 -14.50 -21.02
C ALA A 8 -4.03 -13.93 -21.72
N ALA A 9 -3.06 -13.38 -21.00
CA ALA A 9 -1.81 -12.89 -21.58
C ALA A 9 -1.03 -14.01 -22.30
N ILE A 10 -0.92 -15.19 -21.69
CA ILE A 10 -0.31 -16.37 -22.31
C ILE A 10 -1.05 -16.74 -23.60
N LYS A 11 -2.39 -16.85 -23.56
CA LYS A 11 -3.21 -17.20 -24.73
C LYS A 11 -3.08 -16.22 -25.87
N CYS A 12 -2.87 -14.94 -25.56
CA CYS A 12 -2.69 -13.87 -26.55
C CYS A 12 -1.23 -13.65 -26.95
N ASN A 13 -0.31 -14.49 -26.49
CA ASN A 13 1.13 -14.36 -26.74
C ASN A 13 1.68 -12.97 -26.36
N VAL A 14 1.23 -12.43 -25.22
CA VAL A 14 1.76 -11.16 -24.71
C VAL A 14 3.22 -11.38 -24.30
N GLU A 15 4.11 -10.58 -24.86
CA GLU A 15 5.56 -10.75 -24.67
C GLU A 15 5.96 -10.53 -23.18
N THR A 16 5.47 -9.47 -22.55
CA THR A 16 5.85 -9.10 -21.19
C THR A 16 4.62 -8.76 -20.37
N PHE A 17 4.54 -9.32 -19.17
CA PHE A 17 3.49 -9.05 -18.17
C PHE A 17 4.13 -8.60 -16.86
N VAL A 18 3.84 -7.38 -16.43
CA VAL A 18 4.36 -6.81 -15.17
C VAL A 18 3.26 -6.77 -14.12
N LEU A 19 3.47 -7.44 -13.00
CA LEU A 19 2.60 -7.36 -11.82
C LEU A 19 3.09 -6.26 -10.89
N VAL A 20 2.30 -5.22 -10.73
CA VAL A 20 2.52 -4.21 -9.69
C VAL A 20 2.13 -4.79 -8.34
N SER A 21 3.12 -4.99 -7.48
CA SER A 21 2.99 -5.49 -6.12
C SER A 21 3.37 -4.42 -5.09
N THR A 22 3.65 -4.82 -3.87
CA THR A 22 3.87 -3.91 -2.74
C THR A 22 4.99 -4.43 -1.83
N ASP A 23 5.66 -3.53 -1.13
CA ASP A 23 6.57 -3.81 -0.02
C ASP A 23 5.93 -4.70 1.06
N LYS A 24 4.61 -4.58 1.27
CA LYS A 24 3.82 -5.33 2.26
C LYS A 24 3.60 -6.81 1.90
N ALA A 25 3.99 -7.23 0.70
CA ALA A 25 3.97 -8.63 0.27
C ALA A 25 5.20 -9.43 0.74
N VAL A 26 6.26 -8.77 1.25
CA VAL A 26 7.51 -9.43 1.66
C VAL A 26 7.31 -10.33 2.89
N ARG A 27 6.70 -9.82 3.94
CA ARG A 27 6.30 -10.56 5.15
C ARG A 27 4.90 -10.09 5.53
N PRO A 28 3.87 -10.61 4.87
CA PRO A 28 2.54 -10.04 4.99
C PRO A 28 1.98 -10.22 6.40
N THR A 29 1.65 -9.11 7.04
CA THR A 29 0.99 -9.05 8.34
C THR A 29 -0.48 -8.67 8.23
N ASN A 30 -0.97 -8.43 7.01
CA ASN A 30 -2.34 -8.05 6.74
C ASN A 30 -2.88 -8.73 5.47
N ILE A 31 -4.19 -8.75 5.32
CA ILE A 31 -4.90 -9.43 4.21
C ILE A 31 -4.43 -8.90 2.84
N MET A 32 -4.25 -7.58 2.69
CA MET A 32 -3.83 -6.99 1.43
C MET A 32 -2.43 -7.46 1.01
N GLY A 33 -1.47 -7.47 1.92
CA GLY A 33 -0.12 -8.00 1.67
C GLY A 33 -0.15 -9.49 1.33
N THR A 34 -0.97 -10.28 2.04
CA THR A 34 -1.14 -11.71 1.78
C THR A 34 -1.73 -11.98 0.39
N THR A 35 -2.78 -11.25 -0.01
CA THR A 35 -3.38 -11.42 -1.34
C THR A 35 -2.42 -11.00 -2.46
N LYS A 36 -1.62 -9.96 -2.26
CA LYS A 36 -0.57 -9.56 -3.21
C LYS A 36 0.54 -10.61 -3.30
N ARG A 37 0.97 -11.17 -2.16
CA ARG A 37 1.94 -12.28 -2.14
C ARG A 37 1.41 -13.51 -2.87
N MET A 38 0.15 -13.86 -2.69
CA MET A 38 -0.48 -14.95 -3.43
C MET A 38 -0.49 -14.69 -4.94
N ALA A 39 -0.77 -13.45 -5.36
CA ALA A 39 -0.69 -13.07 -6.77
C ALA A 39 0.73 -13.22 -7.36
N GLU A 40 1.76 -12.90 -6.61
CA GLU A 40 3.17 -13.12 -7.00
C GLU A 40 3.47 -14.60 -7.18
N LEU A 41 3.03 -15.45 -6.24
CA LEU A 41 3.24 -16.91 -6.30
C LEU A 41 2.53 -17.53 -7.51
N VAL A 42 1.35 -17.03 -7.86
CA VAL A 42 0.64 -17.46 -9.09
C VAL A 42 1.49 -17.18 -10.33
N LEU A 43 2.08 -15.99 -10.46
CA LEU A 43 2.93 -15.68 -11.61
C LEU A 43 4.22 -16.49 -11.63
N HIS A 44 4.82 -16.69 -10.45
CA HIS A 44 6.01 -17.53 -10.33
C HIS A 44 5.71 -18.97 -10.81
N GLY A 45 4.62 -19.58 -10.33
CA GLY A 45 4.22 -20.91 -10.80
C GLY A 45 3.89 -20.97 -12.29
N LEU A 46 3.31 -19.90 -12.87
CA LEU A 46 3.10 -19.85 -14.32
C LEU A 46 4.41 -19.70 -15.09
N SER A 47 5.40 -19.01 -14.56
CA SER A 47 6.74 -18.88 -15.18
C SER A 47 7.45 -20.22 -15.29
N GLU A 48 7.21 -21.16 -14.37
CA GLU A 48 7.83 -22.48 -14.39
C GLU A 48 7.27 -23.43 -15.49
N VAL A 49 6.01 -23.18 -15.91
CA VAL A 49 5.30 -24.12 -16.80
C VAL A 49 5.12 -23.60 -18.24
N GLN A 50 5.57 -22.37 -18.52
CA GLN A 50 5.52 -21.77 -19.85
C GLN A 50 6.64 -20.74 -20.04
N ASN A 51 6.99 -20.43 -21.28
CA ASN A 51 8.06 -19.48 -21.65
C ASN A 51 7.67 -18.51 -22.78
N THR A 52 6.37 -18.42 -23.09
CA THR A 52 5.85 -17.49 -24.12
C THR A 52 5.69 -16.08 -23.61
N THR A 53 5.30 -15.91 -22.35
CA THR A 53 5.10 -14.62 -21.71
C THR A 53 6.10 -14.46 -20.56
N ARG A 54 6.89 -13.40 -20.59
CA ARG A 54 7.81 -13.04 -19.51
C ARG A 54 7.00 -12.40 -18.36
N PHE A 55 6.93 -13.07 -17.22
CA PHE A 55 6.30 -12.53 -16.01
C PHE A 55 7.31 -11.85 -15.14
N THR A 56 7.05 -10.60 -14.76
CA THR A 56 7.90 -9.80 -13.89
C THR A 56 7.05 -9.23 -12.76
N VAL A 57 7.55 -9.27 -11.55
CA VAL A 57 6.93 -8.67 -10.36
C VAL A 57 7.70 -7.43 -9.96
N LEU A 58 7.00 -6.34 -9.69
CA LEU A 58 7.59 -5.10 -9.21
C LEU A 58 6.98 -4.72 -7.86
N ARG A 59 7.81 -4.60 -6.82
CA ARG A 59 7.43 -4.20 -5.47
C ARG A 59 7.89 -2.79 -5.18
N PHE A 60 6.97 -1.94 -4.76
CA PHE A 60 7.27 -0.61 -4.23
C PHE A 60 6.30 -0.22 -3.11
N GLY A 61 6.63 0.86 -2.39
CA GLY A 61 5.84 1.38 -1.29
C GLY A 61 4.63 2.20 -1.71
N ASN A 62 4.37 3.28 -1.00
CA ASN A 62 3.20 4.12 -1.26
C ASN A 62 3.48 5.13 -2.40
N VAL A 63 2.48 5.35 -3.23
CA VAL A 63 2.52 6.37 -4.29
C VAL A 63 1.75 7.59 -3.85
N LEU A 64 2.40 8.76 -3.85
CA LEU A 64 1.82 10.03 -3.44
C LEU A 64 0.64 10.42 -4.34
N GLY A 65 -0.46 10.82 -3.72
CA GLY A 65 -1.63 11.32 -4.44
C GLY A 65 -2.47 10.24 -5.13
N SER A 66 -2.16 8.94 -4.93
CA SER A 66 -3.00 7.85 -5.44
C SER A 66 -4.39 7.87 -4.80
N SER A 67 -5.40 7.36 -5.52
CA SER A 67 -6.78 7.30 -5.02
C SER A 67 -6.86 6.49 -3.73
N GLY A 68 -7.58 7.00 -2.73
CA GLY A 68 -7.71 6.38 -1.41
C GLY A 68 -6.46 6.44 -0.53
N SER A 69 -5.41 7.19 -0.93
CA SER A 69 -4.20 7.34 -0.12
C SER A 69 -4.33 8.43 0.94
N VAL A 70 -3.35 8.48 1.85
CA VAL A 70 -3.33 9.42 2.98
C VAL A 70 -3.32 10.90 2.56
N VAL A 71 -2.71 11.23 1.42
CA VAL A 71 -2.60 12.63 0.94
C VAL A 71 -3.98 13.21 0.57
N PRO A 72 -4.82 12.57 -0.26
CA PRO A 72 -6.19 13.02 -0.48
C PRO A 72 -7.03 13.10 0.79
N LEU A 73 -6.87 12.13 1.70
CA LEU A 73 -7.58 12.11 2.98
C LEU A 73 -7.23 13.34 3.82
N PHE A 74 -5.94 13.59 4.06
CA PHE A 74 -5.48 14.74 4.82
C PHE A 74 -5.93 16.07 4.18
N ARG A 75 -5.82 16.18 2.85
CA ARG A 75 -6.29 17.38 2.14
C ARG A 75 -7.79 17.63 2.39
N LYS A 76 -8.63 16.59 2.39
CA LYS A 76 -10.06 16.70 2.70
C LYS A 76 -10.27 17.14 4.15
N GLN A 77 -9.58 16.53 5.11
CA GLN A 77 -9.70 16.85 6.53
C GLN A 77 -9.22 18.28 6.83
N ILE A 78 -8.08 18.71 6.28
CA ILE A 78 -7.57 20.06 6.44
C ILE A 78 -8.56 21.09 5.88
N LYS A 79 -9.14 20.86 4.69
CA LYS A 79 -10.15 21.74 4.10
C LYS A 79 -11.44 21.84 4.93
N ALA A 80 -11.77 20.79 5.68
CA ALA A 80 -12.93 20.75 6.57
C ALA A 80 -12.65 21.42 7.94
N GLY A 81 -11.43 21.92 8.20
CA GLY A 81 -11.04 22.53 9.47
C GLY A 81 -10.49 21.55 10.50
N GLY A 82 -10.18 20.31 10.10
CA GLY A 82 -9.68 19.26 10.97
C GLY A 82 -10.77 18.42 11.65
N PRO A 83 -10.43 17.54 12.59
CA PRO A 83 -9.04 17.14 12.90
C PRO A 83 -8.43 16.24 11.82
N ILE A 84 -7.10 16.19 11.74
CA ILE A 84 -6.38 15.20 10.93
C ILE A 84 -6.30 13.90 11.71
N THR A 85 -6.67 12.78 11.08
CA THR A 85 -6.71 11.49 11.75
C THR A 85 -5.50 10.63 11.40
N LEU A 86 -4.80 10.12 12.42
CA LEU A 86 -3.67 9.21 12.32
C LEU A 86 -3.98 7.90 13.03
N THR A 87 -3.44 6.79 12.53
CA THR A 87 -3.55 5.48 13.20
C THR A 87 -2.52 5.32 14.33
N HIS A 88 -1.35 5.93 14.22
CA HIS A 88 -0.30 5.96 15.22
C HIS A 88 0.70 7.06 14.89
N GLN A 89 1.26 7.73 15.91
CA GLN A 89 2.19 8.86 15.71
C GLN A 89 3.53 8.47 15.07
N ASP A 90 4.02 7.25 15.33
CA ASP A 90 5.33 6.78 14.84
C ASP A 90 5.24 5.99 13.53
N ILE A 91 4.07 5.97 12.89
CA ILE A 91 3.94 5.29 11.59
C ILE A 91 4.81 6.00 10.56
N THR A 92 5.67 5.21 9.93
CA THR A 92 6.47 5.62 8.77
C THR A 92 6.00 4.91 7.51
N ARG A 93 6.18 5.57 6.36
CA ARG A 93 5.93 4.98 5.03
C ARG A 93 6.98 5.47 4.05
N TYR A 94 7.27 4.63 3.07
CA TYR A 94 8.03 5.03 1.91
C TYR A 94 7.10 5.62 0.86
N PHE A 95 7.51 6.70 0.23
CA PHE A 95 6.71 7.37 -0.79
C PHE A 95 7.51 7.58 -2.07
N MET A 96 6.81 7.51 -3.19
CA MET A 96 7.28 7.93 -4.50
C MET A 96 6.18 8.69 -5.24
N THR A 97 6.53 9.38 -6.30
CA THR A 97 5.56 10.06 -7.17
C THR A 97 4.96 9.09 -8.20
N ILE A 98 3.81 9.45 -8.78
CA ILE A 98 3.18 8.66 -9.85
C ILE A 98 4.09 8.53 -11.08
N PRO A 99 4.75 9.61 -11.58
CA PRO A 99 5.67 9.48 -12.70
C PRO A 99 6.84 8.53 -12.44
N GLU A 100 7.45 8.58 -11.25
CA GLU A 100 8.51 7.64 -10.86
C GLU A 100 8.01 6.19 -10.88
N ALA A 101 6.85 5.93 -10.26
CA ALA A 101 6.26 4.60 -10.25
C ALA A 101 6.00 4.08 -11.68
N ALA A 102 5.47 4.94 -12.57
CA ALA A 102 5.20 4.57 -13.96
C ALA A 102 6.48 4.25 -14.75
N GLN A 103 7.52 5.07 -14.59
CA GLN A 103 8.81 4.82 -15.23
C GLN A 103 9.43 3.51 -14.79
N LEU A 104 9.35 3.20 -13.49
CA LEU A 104 9.88 1.97 -12.92
C LEU A 104 9.13 0.71 -13.40
N VAL A 105 7.81 0.83 -13.63
CA VAL A 105 7.03 -0.27 -14.24
C VAL A 105 7.53 -0.55 -15.67
N ILE A 106 7.77 0.50 -16.47
CA ILE A 106 8.29 0.36 -17.83
C ILE A 106 9.69 -0.26 -17.82
N GLN A 107 10.56 0.21 -16.94
CA GLN A 107 11.92 -0.32 -16.80
C GLN A 107 11.92 -1.79 -16.35
N ALA A 108 11.10 -2.17 -15.36
CA ALA A 108 10.97 -3.55 -14.93
C ALA A 108 10.49 -4.46 -16.07
N GLY A 109 9.56 -3.99 -16.90
CA GLY A 109 9.09 -4.71 -18.08
C GLY A 109 10.16 -4.90 -19.16
N ALA A 110 11.05 -3.91 -19.30
CA ALA A 110 12.16 -3.98 -20.26
C ALA A 110 13.33 -4.85 -19.78
N MET A 111 13.62 -4.81 -18.47
CA MET A 111 14.77 -5.50 -17.86
C MET A 111 14.46 -6.95 -17.46
N GLY A 112 13.19 -7.27 -17.23
CA GLY A 112 12.79 -8.60 -16.77
C GLY A 112 13.07 -9.69 -17.78
N THR A 113 13.64 -10.79 -17.32
CA THR A 113 13.95 -11.97 -18.14
C THR A 113 12.89 -13.07 -17.98
N GLY A 114 12.04 -12.95 -16.96
CA GLY A 114 10.96 -13.88 -16.61
C GLY A 114 11.19 -14.54 -15.26
N GLY A 115 10.16 -14.49 -14.40
CA GLY A 115 10.25 -14.96 -13.01
C GLY A 115 10.89 -13.96 -12.03
N ASP A 116 11.31 -12.79 -12.51
CA ASP A 116 12.00 -11.78 -11.70
C ASP A 116 11.08 -11.06 -10.73
N VAL A 117 11.63 -10.72 -9.56
CA VAL A 117 10.99 -9.85 -8.58
C VAL A 117 11.87 -8.64 -8.31
N PHE A 118 11.53 -7.51 -8.89
CA PHE A 118 12.22 -6.25 -8.64
C PHE A 118 11.68 -5.59 -7.36
N VAL A 119 12.59 -5.20 -6.48
CA VAL A 119 12.30 -4.44 -5.27
C VAL A 119 12.96 -3.08 -5.42
N LEU A 120 12.16 -2.03 -5.28
CA LEU A 120 12.68 -0.68 -5.45
C LEU A 120 13.31 -0.16 -4.17
N ASP A 121 14.42 0.53 -4.31
CA ASP A 121 14.96 1.37 -3.25
C ASP A 121 14.06 2.61 -3.13
N MET A 122 13.36 2.72 -2.01
CA MET A 122 12.42 3.80 -1.73
C MET A 122 13.08 4.98 -0.98
N GLY A 123 14.39 4.94 -0.76
CA GLY A 123 15.12 5.92 0.03
C GLY A 123 14.71 5.93 1.51
N ASN A 124 14.57 7.11 2.10
CA ASN A 124 14.25 7.25 3.52
C ASN A 124 12.73 7.17 3.81
N PRO A 125 12.33 6.47 4.87
CA PRO A 125 10.94 6.47 5.30
C PRO A 125 10.52 7.84 5.85
N VAL A 126 9.28 8.24 5.58
CA VAL A 126 8.70 9.50 6.05
C VAL A 126 7.67 9.18 7.15
N LYS A 127 7.74 9.87 8.28
CA LYS A 127 6.71 9.82 9.31
C LYS A 127 5.41 10.44 8.77
N ILE A 128 4.29 9.75 8.97
CA ILE A 128 2.98 10.23 8.48
C ILE A 128 2.56 11.51 9.20
N ILE A 129 2.95 11.67 10.47
CA ILE A 129 2.71 12.89 11.22
C ILE A 129 3.44 14.09 10.60
N ASP A 130 4.70 13.92 10.16
CA ASP A 130 5.46 14.99 9.50
C ASP A 130 4.84 15.40 8.16
N LEU A 131 4.26 14.40 7.45
CA LEU A 131 3.51 14.66 6.23
C LEU A 131 2.26 15.52 6.52
N ALA A 132 1.53 15.22 7.62
CA ALA A 132 0.38 16.01 8.05
C ALA A 132 0.77 17.45 8.35
N TYR A 133 1.84 17.68 9.12
CA TYR A 133 2.36 19.02 9.41
C TYR A 133 2.74 19.80 8.14
N LYS A 134 3.50 19.16 7.24
CA LYS A 134 3.91 19.78 5.96
C LYS A 134 2.71 20.14 5.10
N MET A 135 1.71 19.26 5.01
CA MET A 135 0.50 19.52 4.22
C MET A 135 -0.32 20.69 4.79
N THR A 136 -0.48 20.77 6.11
CA THR A 136 -1.19 21.85 6.78
C THR A 136 -0.49 23.18 6.52
N HIS A 137 0.84 23.24 6.65
CA HIS A 137 1.65 24.41 6.39
C HIS A 137 1.56 24.86 4.92
N LEU A 138 1.64 23.93 3.96
CA LEU A 138 1.49 24.21 2.53
C LEU A 138 0.10 24.74 2.16
N MET A 139 -0.91 24.49 2.97
CA MET A 139 -2.26 25.05 2.80
C MET A 139 -2.46 26.38 3.53
N GLY A 140 -1.38 26.98 4.06
CA GLY A 140 -1.40 28.30 4.74
C GLY A 140 -1.98 28.25 6.15
N LEU A 141 -2.08 27.05 6.76
CA LEU A 141 -2.62 26.87 8.10
C LEU A 141 -1.51 26.46 9.07
N THR A 142 -1.69 26.80 10.35
CA THR A 142 -0.81 26.39 11.44
C THR A 142 -1.58 25.47 12.38
N ILE A 143 -0.95 24.37 12.79
CA ILE A 143 -1.46 23.52 13.83
C ILE A 143 -1.18 24.22 15.16
N LYS A 144 -2.23 24.74 15.81
CA LYS A 144 -2.09 25.50 17.06
C LYS A 144 -2.01 24.62 18.30
N ASP A 145 -2.64 23.43 18.25
CA ASP A 145 -2.72 22.49 19.37
C ASP A 145 -2.68 21.05 18.87
N GLU A 146 -2.26 20.12 19.73
CA GLU A 146 -2.29 18.67 19.47
C GLU A 146 -3.72 18.14 19.21
N THR A 147 -4.76 18.87 19.60
CA THR A 147 -6.18 18.57 19.35
C THR A 147 -6.55 18.59 17.87
N ASN A 148 -5.74 19.22 17.01
CA ASN A 148 -5.94 19.23 15.56
C ASN A 148 -5.47 17.93 14.87
N ILE A 149 -4.81 17.04 15.61
CA ILE A 149 -4.41 15.71 15.15
C ILE A 149 -4.98 14.68 16.10
N THR A 150 -5.85 13.81 15.60
CA THR A 150 -6.46 12.75 16.39
C THR A 150 -5.86 11.40 16.01
N ILE A 151 -5.36 10.66 17.01
CA ILE A 151 -4.90 9.28 16.83
C ILE A 151 -6.10 8.36 17.01
N LEU A 152 -6.49 7.67 15.93
CA LEU A 152 -7.59 6.71 15.95
C LEU A 152 -7.07 5.30 16.23
N PRO A 153 -7.73 4.54 17.13
CA PRO A 153 -7.47 3.11 17.27
C PRO A 153 -7.66 2.38 15.95
N LEU A 154 -6.87 1.34 15.70
CA LEU A 154 -6.88 0.58 14.42
C LEU A 154 -8.26 0.06 14.02
N CYS A 155 -9.17 -0.21 14.96
CA CYS A 155 -10.52 -0.67 14.67
C CYS A 155 -11.42 0.39 13.99
N PHE A 156 -11.16 1.69 14.16
CA PHE A 156 -11.93 2.74 13.51
C PHE A 156 -11.60 2.92 12.02
N VAL A 157 -10.38 2.58 11.60
CA VAL A 157 -9.94 2.73 10.20
C VAL A 157 -10.67 1.76 9.25
N PHE A 158 -11.15 0.62 9.76
CA PHE A 158 -11.92 -0.36 8.97
C PHE A 158 -13.40 0.04 8.80
N HIS A 159 -13.93 0.92 9.62
CA HIS A 159 -15.36 1.30 9.55
C HIS A 159 -15.65 2.32 8.45
N GLU A 160 -14.70 3.20 8.11
CA GLU A 160 -14.87 4.14 6.98
C GLU A 160 -14.70 3.50 5.59
N MET A 161 -14.15 2.29 5.52
CA MET A 161 -14.00 1.53 4.26
C MET A 161 -15.19 0.59 4.01
N SER A 162 -16.44 1.09 4.13
CA SER A 162 -17.69 0.47 3.69
C SER A 162 -17.62 -1.01 3.29
N LEU A 163 -17.28 -1.89 4.25
CA LEU A 163 -17.54 -3.31 4.15
C LEU A 163 -18.72 -3.62 5.07
N PRO A 164 -19.86 -4.07 4.57
CA PRO A 164 -20.97 -4.47 5.42
C PRO A 164 -20.56 -5.70 6.23
N ASN A 165 -20.72 -5.60 7.55
CA ASN A 165 -20.63 -6.70 8.52
C ASN A 165 -19.26 -7.34 8.75
N ILE A 166 -18.37 -6.62 9.44
CA ILE A 166 -17.38 -7.28 10.29
C ILE A 166 -17.67 -6.83 11.74
N ASN A 167 -18.31 -7.70 12.52
CA ASN A 167 -18.43 -7.51 13.95
C ASN A 167 -17.02 -7.55 14.57
N CYS A 168 -16.56 -6.42 15.09
CA CYS A 168 -15.38 -6.40 15.96
C CYS A 168 -15.71 -7.19 17.21
N PHE A 169 -15.12 -8.36 17.37
CA PHE A 169 -15.13 -9.09 18.63
C PHE A 169 -14.35 -8.26 19.66
N ASN A 170 -15.06 -7.72 20.64
CA ASN A 170 -14.50 -7.19 21.87
C ASN A 170 -13.88 -8.34 22.66
N ASN A 171 -12.59 -8.61 22.46
CA ASN A 171 -11.82 -9.38 23.43
C ASN A 171 -11.20 -8.40 24.41
N GLU A 172 -11.92 -8.13 25.49
CA GLU A 172 -11.34 -7.69 26.76
C GLU A 172 -10.38 -8.79 27.23
N LEU A 173 -9.10 -8.56 27.04
CA LEU A 173 -8.06 -9.33 27.72
C LEU A 173 -8.11 -8.95 29.21
N LYS A 174 -8.84 -9.70 30.00
CA LYS A 174 -8.68 -9.73 31.44
C LYS A 174 -7.29 -10.28 31.74
N THR A 175 -6.39 -9.41 32.15
CA THR A 175 -5.15 -9.82 32.80
C THR A 175 -5.49 -10.38 34.15
N THR A 176 -5.48 -11.69 34.30
CA THR A 176 -5.43 -12.36 35.60
C THR A 176 -3.98 -12.36 36.02
N GLU A 177 -3.67 -11.58 37.08
CA GLU A 177 -2.43 -11.76 37.82
C GLU A 177 -2.44 -13.12 38.50
N PRO A 178 -1.31 -13.85 38.51
CA PRO A 178 -1.18 -15.07 39.31
C PRO A 178 -0.92 -14.76 40.81
N PRO A 179 -1.24 -15.65 41.72
CA PRO A 179 -1.10 -15.48 43.16
C PRO A 179 0.35 -15.45 43.64
#